data_4c2117282ac5f5b221d27663d2fcdbff
#
_entry.id   4c2117282ac5f5b221d27663d2fcdbff
#
_cell.length_a   1.000
_cell.length_b   1.000
_cell.length_c   1.000
_cell.angle_alpha   90.00
_cell.angle_beta   90.00
_cell.angle_gamma   90.00
#
_symmetry.space_group_name_H-M   'P 1'
#
loop_
_entity.id
_entity.type
_entity.pdbx_description
1 polymer ?
#
loop_
_entity_poly.entity_id
_entity_poly.type
_entity_poly.pdbx_seq_one_letter_code
_entity_poly.pdbx_strand_id
1 'polypeptide(L)'
;NLLLFLLAQKEAFIKVLIFVDQKRIADRLYEALELNFGNECGVLHSNKSQNYRRNAIEEFKNGTYKILVTTDLMARGIDIDEVSHVISFNTPEFSENYMHRIGRTGRAQKQGESILLSTKKEQEFRIQIERYMNFEIQVCEWPSEVDISNELMPEERKAVKERYNPNKKKNDDVPGPAFHEKKEKNKKVNLGGSYKRTIGKKYKKSKTRGDKNFNRKKRK
;
A
#
# COMPACT_ATOMS: atom_id res chain seq x y z
N ASN A 1 -8.36 -10.57 -16.60
CA ASN A 1 -8.34 -11.49 -17.75
C ASN A 1 -7.13 -11.26 -18.66
N LEU A 2 -6.88 -10.05 -19.20
CA LEU A 2 -5.77 -9.78 -20.12
C LEU A 2 -4.40 -10.18 -19.55
N LEU A 3 -4.10 -9.77 -18.31
CA LEU A 3 -2.82 -10.09 -17.68
C LEU A 3 -2.63 -11.60 -17.52
N LEU A 4 -3.66 -12.33 -17.10
CA LEU A 4 -3.60 -13.79 -16.98
C LEU A 4 -3.39 -14.46 -18.33
N PHE A 5 -4.06 -13.96 -19.37
CA PHE A 5 -3.87 -14.43 -20.74
C PHE A 5 -2.43 -14.22 -21.23
N LEU A 6 -1.87 -13.03 -21.02
CA LEU A 6 -0.48 -12.75 -21.37
C LEU A 6 0.50 -13.69 -20.64
N LEU A 7 0.35 -13.82 -19.33
CA LEU A 7 1.23 -14.65 -18.51
C LEU A 7 1.08 -16.16 -18.79
N ALA A 8 -0.08 -16.59 -19.31
CA ALA A 8 -0.28 -17.99 -19.71
C ALA A 8 0.57 -18.40 -20.92
N GLN A 9 1.06 -17.44 -21.71
CA GLN A 9 2.01 -17.68 -22.82
C GLN A 9 3.43 -17.92 -22.25
N LYS A 10 3.59 -18.96 -21.47
CA LYS A 10 4.73 -19.24 -20.57
C LYS A 10 6.13 -19.18 -21.19
N GLU A 11 6.26 -19.47 -22.50
CA GLU A 11 7.56 -19.53 -23.16
C GLU A 11 8.28 -18.17 -23.23
N ALA A 12 7.52 -17.07 -23.32
CA ALA A 12 8.07 -15.72 -23.39
C ALA A 12 8.35 -15.13 -22.01
N PHE A 13 7.52 -15.45 -21.01
CA PHE A 13 7.53 -14.81 -19.69
C PHE A 13 8.35 -15.59 -18.65
N ILE A 14 9.67 -15.55 -18.78
CA ILE A 14 10.59 -16.32 -17.91
C ILE A 14 10.69 -15.73 -16.50
N LYS A 15 10.83 -14.41 -16.42
CA LYS A 15 10.99 -13.67 -15.16
C LYS A 15 10.31 -12.32 -15.29
N VAL A 16 9.19 -12.15 -14.61
CA VAL A 16 8.25 -11.03 -14.81
C VAL A 16 8.16 -10.18 -13.56
N LEU A 17 8.34 -8.88 -13.72
CA LEU A 17 8.11 -7.89 -12.66
C LEU A 17 6.87 -7.07 -12.99
N ILE A 18 5.85 -7.14 -12.12
CA ILE A 18 4.58 -6.43 -12.32
C ILE A 18 4.50 -5.26 -11.36
N PHE A 19 4.38 -4.07 -11.90
CA PHE A 19 4.21 -2.85 -11.12
C PHE A 19 2.74 -2.48 -10.99
N VAL A 20 2.37 -2.11 -9.77
CA VAL A 20 1.05 -1.56 -9.43
C VAL A 20 1.21 -0.29 -8.60
N ASP A 21 0.25 0.62 -8.68
CA ASP A 21 0.27 1.89 -7.94
C ASP A 21 -0.06 1.74 -6.46
N GLN A 22 -0.93 0.77 -6.12
CA GLN A 22 -1.44 0.61 -4.76
C GLN A 22 -1.18 -0.78 -4.19
N LYS A 23 -0.79 -0.82 -2.92
CA LYS A 23 -0.55 -2.07 -2.19
C LYS A 23 -1.78 -3.00 -2.10
N ARG A 24 -3.00 -2.43 -2.08
CA ARG A 24 -4.24 -3.23 -2.10
C ARG A 24 -4.44 -3.93 -3.42
N ILE A 25 -4.10 -3.26 -4.53
CA ILE A 25 -4.12 -3.86 -5.87
C ILE A 25 -3.04 -4.94 -5.95
N ALA A 26 -1.85 -4.70 -5.35
CA ALA A 26 -0.80 -5.71 -5.30
C ALA A 26 -1.24 -7.00 -4.61
N ASP A 27 -1.89 -6.90 -3.44
CA ASP A 27 -2.39 -8.08 -2.72
C ASP A 27 -3.45 -8.85 -3.53
N ARG A 28 -4.43 -8.15 -4.11
CA ARG A 28 -5.47 -8.80 -4.94
C ARG A 28 -4.93 -9.43 -6.20
N LEU A 29 -4.01 -8.74 -6.86
CA LEU A 29 -3.40 -9.26 -8.06
C LEU A 29 -2.58 -10.50 -7.73
N TYR A 30 -1.85 -10.49 -6.63
CA TYR A 30 -1.13 -11.63 -6.13
C TYR A 30 -2.06 -12.82 -5.85
N GLU A 31 -3.17 -12.61 -5.14
CA GLU A 31 -4.18 -13.66 -4.88
C GLU A 31 -4.72 -14.27 -6.18
N ALA A 32 -5.04 -13.45 -7.18
CA ALA A 32 -5.51 -13.93 -8.48
C ALA A 32 -4.41 -14.70 -9.25
N LEU A 33 -3.15 -14.27 -9.16
CA LEU A 33 -2.03 -14.93 -9.80
C LEU A 33 -1.68 -16.25 -9.09
N GLU A 34 -1.71 -16.27 -7.77
CA GLU A 34 -1.46 -17.46 -6.95
C GLU A 34 -2.43 -18.60 -7.28
N LEU A 35 -3.72 -18.27 -7.53
CA LEU A 35 -4.72 -19.25 -7.97
C LEU A 35 -4.37 -19.91 -9.32
N ASN A 36 -3.68 -19.21 -10.23
CA ASN A 36 -3.39 -19.69 -11.57
C ASN A 36 -1.96 -20.24 -11.72
N PHE A 37 -1.00 -19.69 -10.99
CA PHE A 37 0.43 -19.98 -11.11
C PHE A 37 1.04 -20.57 -9.82
N GLY A 38 0.23 -20.71 -8.75
CA GLY A 38 0.66 -21.31 -7.49
C GLY A 38 1.84 -20.61 -6.86
N ASN A 39 2.79 -21.39 -6.38
CA ASN A 39 3.97 -20.90 -5.65
C ASN A 39 5.01 -20.17 -6.51
N GLU A 40 4.78 -20.00 -7.82
CA GLU A 40 5.69 -19.26 -8.70
C GLU A 40 5.51 -17.74 -8.62
N CYS A 41 4.59 -17.26 -7.77
CA CYS A 41 4.26 -15.86 -7.60
C CYS A 41 4.68 -15.33 -6.24
N GLY A 42 5.16 -14.09 -6.23
CA GLY A 42 5.44 -13.32 -5.01
C GLY A 42 4.83 -11.93 -5.03
N VAL A 43 4.72 -11.30 -3.85
CA VAL A 43 4.24 -9.92 -3.72
C VAL A 43 5.15 -9.10 -2.82
N LEU A 44 5.39 -7.84 -3.20
CA LEU A 44 6.34 -6.96 -2.51
C LEU A 44 5.78 -5.55 -2.34
N HIS A 45 5.38 -5.19 -1.11
CA HIS A 45 4.93 -3.84 -0.77
C HIS A 45 5.18 -3.51 0.71
N SER A 46 4.99 -2.25 1.08
CA SER A 46 5.36 -1.72 2.40
C SER A 46 4.65 -2.36 3.60
N ASN A 47 3.49 -3.01 3.40
CA ASN A 47 2.76 -3.69 4.49
C ASN A 47 3.31 -5.10 4.81
N LYS A 48 4.18 -5.65 3.97
CA LYS A 48 4.85 -6.93 4.26
C LYS A 48 6.02 -6.71 5.22
N SER A 49 6.28 -7.66 6.10
CA SER A 49 7.40 -7.59 7.03
C SER A 49 8.77 -7.53 6.30
N GLN A 50 9.79 -6.99 6.96
CA GLN A 50 11.13 -6.89 6.38
C GLN A 50 11.70 -8.27 5.98
N ASN A 51 11.47 -9.29 6.82
CA ASN A 51 11.93 -10.64 6.53
C ASN A 51 11.21 -11.22 5.30
N TYR A 52 9.88 -11.05 5.22
CA TYR A 52 9.12 -11.48 4.05
C TYR A 52 9.64 -10.82 2.77
N ARG A 53 9.86 -9.50 2.79
CA ARG A 53 10.34 -8.75 1.63
C ARG A 53 11.71 -9.24 1.16
N ARG A 54 12.64 -9.50 2.10
CA ARG A 54 13.95 -10.03 1.78
C ARG A 54 13.85 -11.41 1.15
N ASN A 55 13.06 -12.30 1.74
CA ASN A 55 12.85 -13.66 1.21
C ASN A 55 12.21 -13.61 -0.19
N ALA A 56 11.17 -12.77 -0.38
CA ALA A 56 10.52 -12.65 -1.69
C ALA A 56 11.48 -12.18 -2.80
N ILE A 57 12.41 -11.28 -2.47
CA ILE A 57 13.45 -10.84 -3.40
C ILE A 57 14.42 -11.97 -3.71
N GLU A 58 14.82 -12.71 -2.69
CA GLU A 58 15.74 -13.84 -2.84
C GLU A 58 15.12 -14.96 -3.68
N GLU A 59 13.89 -15.35 -3.40
CA GLU A 59 13.13 -16.34 -4.17
C GLU A 59 12.92 -15.89 -5.64
N PHE A 60 12.73 -14.59 -5.86
CA PHE A 60 12.63 -14.06 -7.21
C PHE A 60 13.99 -14.05 -7.92
N LYS A 61 15.08 -13.75 -7.23
CA LYS A 61 16.44 -13.82 -7.80
C LYS A 61 16.81 -15.23 -8.18
N ASN A 62 16.51 -16.18 -7.32
CA ASN A 62 16.83 -17.60 -7.52
C ASN A 62 15.93 -18.29 -8.56
N GLY A 63 14.84 -17.62 -9.00
CA GLY A 63 13.92 -18.15 -10.00
C GLY A 63 12.82 -19.06 -9.43
N THR A 64 12.71 -19.20 -8.11
CA THR A 64 11.57 -19.85 -7.46
C THR A 64 10.29 -19.09 -7.77
N TYR A 65 10.32 -17.75 -7.59
CA TYR A 65 9.28 -16.89 -8.11
C TYR A 65 9.62 -16.46 -9.53
N LYS A 66 8.74 -16.77 -10.46
CA LYS A 66 8.80 -16.29 -11.85
C LYS A 66 8.08 -14.96 -12.02
N ILE A 67 7.08 -14.69 -11.17
CA ILE A 67 6.25 -13.49 -11.20
C ILE A 67 6.36 -12.78 -9.85
N LEU A 68 6.75 -11.51 -9.87
CA LEU A 68 6.79 -10.68 -8.66
C LEU A 68 5.93 -9.42 -8.85
N VAL A 69 4.90 -9.26 -8.03
CA VAL A 69 4.06 -8.06 -7.99
C VAL A 69 4.66 -7.06 -7.01
N THR A 70 4.87 -5.83 -7.43
CA THR A 70 5.48 -4.79 -6.57
C THR A 70 4.87 -3.41 -6.76
N THR A 71 5.09 -2.54 -5.78
CA THR A 71 4.81 -1.10 -5.90
C THR A 71 6.08 -0.32 -6.20
N ASP A 72 5.96 0.84 -6.87
CA ASP A 72 7.11 1.68 -7.23
C ASP A 72 8.03 2.00 -6.04
N LEU A 73 7.42 2.33 -4.88
CA LEU A 73 8.19 2.67 -3.68
C LEU A 73 9.10 1.52 -3.23
N MET A 74 8.63 0.29 -3.39
CA MET A 74 9.38 -0.89 -2.95
C MET A 74 10.41 -1.34 -3.96
N ALA A 75 10.17 -1.13 -5.25
CA ALA A 75 11.11 -1.49 -6.29
C ALA A 75 12.31 -0.53 -6.37
N ARG A 76 12.19 0.68 -5.81
CA ARG A 76 13.32 1.61 -5.70
C ARG A 76 14.31 1.14 -4.65
N GLY A 77 15.58 1.07 -5.02
CA GLY A 77 16.65 0.65 -4.12
C GLY A 77 16.75 -0.85 -3.88
N ILE A 78 15.98 -1.66 -4.60
CA ILE A 78 16.13 -3.11 -4.60
C ILE A 78 16.91 -3.50 -5.84
N ASP A 79 17.88 -4.39 -5.62
CA ASP A 79 18.68 -5.00 -6.66
C ASP A 79 17.87 -6.15 -7.31
N ILE A 80 16.88 -5.75 -8.11
CA ILE A 80 16.10 -6.64 -8.99
C ILE A 80 16.32 -6.13 -10.41
N ASP A 81 17.25 -6.74 -11.07
CA ASP A 81 17.59 -6.46 -12.46
C ASP A 81 17.48 -7.73 -13.31
N GLU A 82 17.67 -7.61 -14.59
CA GLU A 82 17.66 -8.73 -15.55
C GLU A 82 16.34 -9.51 -15.61
N VAL A 83 15.22 -8.78 -15.47
CA VAL A 83 13.91 -9.40 -15.72
C VAL A 83 13.66 -9.50 -17.23
N SER A 84 12.97 -10.56 -17.67
CA SER A 84 12.59 -10.71 -19.08
C SER A 84 11.51 -9.71 -19.48
N HIS A 85 10.55 -9.48 -18.59
CA HIS A 85 9.42 -8.59 -18.83
C HIS A 85 9.13 -7.69 -17.63
N VAL A 86 8.84 -6.44 -17.92
CA VAL A 86 8.25 -5.49 -16.98
C VAL A 86 6.82 -5.21 -17.40
N ILE A 87 5.85 -5.44 -16.53
CA ILE A 87 4.46 -5.14 -16.80
C ILE A 87 4.02 -3.99 -15.86
N SER A 88 3.64 -2.88 -16.44
CA SER A 88 2.99 -1.80 -15.70
C SER A 88 1.47 -2.03 -15.74
N PHE A 89 0.91 -2.52 -14.63
CA PHE A 89 -0.53 -2.80 -14.50
C PHE A 89 -1.37 -1.52 -14.50
N ASN A 90 -0.78 -0.41 -14.07
CA ASN A 90 -1.32 0.94 -14.13
C ASN A 90 -0.31 1.86 -14.79
N THR A 91 -0.81 2.86 -15.52
CA THR A 91 0.04 3.93 -16.04
C THR A 91 0.46 4.84 -14.88
N PRO A 92 1.76 4.98 -14.58
CA PRO A 92 2.19 5.84 -13.50
C PRO A 92 1.93 7.32 -13.82
N GLU A 93 1.55 8.09 -12.81
CA GLU A 93 1.31 9.53 -12.91
C GLU A 93 2.57 10.31 -13.28
N PHE A 94 3.75 9.87 -12.77
CA PHE A 94 5.04 10.51 -13.03
C PHE A 94 5.84 9.71 -14.05
N SER A 95 6.30 10.37 -15.12
CA SER A 95 7.06 9.73 -16.21
C SER A 95 8.36 9.08 -15.74
N GLU A 96 9.02 9.66 -14.73
CA GLU A 96 10.24 9.11 -14.14
C GLU A 96 10.00 7.73 -13.50
N ASN A 97 8.80 7.50 -12.94
CA ASN A 97 8.46 6.20 -12.39
C ASN A 97 8.43 5.14 -13.48
N TYR A 98 7.87 5.47 -14.65
CA TYR A 98 7.88 4.56 -15.79
C TYR A 98 9.31 4.22 -16.22
N MET A 99 10.19 5.20 -16.31
CA MET A 99 11.60 4.98 -16.64
C MET A 99 12.30 4.07 -15.62
N HIS A 100 12.02 4.26 -14.34
CA HIS A 100 12.54 3.38 -13.28
C HIS A 100 11.99 1.94 -13.37
N ARG A 101 10.74 1.78 -13.83
CA ARG A 101 10.15 0.45 -14.05
C ARG A 101 10.83 -0.26 -15.21
N ILE A 102 10.87 0.35 -16.39
CA ILE A 102 11.49 -0.26 -17.57
C ILE A 102 13.00 -0.48 -17.41
N GLY A 103 13.68 0.35 -16.61
CA GLY A 103 15.08 0.16 -16.28
C GLY A 103 15.40 -1.09 -15.47
N ARG A 104 14.41 -1.94 -15.12
CA ARG A 104 14.62 -3.27 -14.52
C ARG A 104 14.83 -4.36 -15.55
N THR A 105 14.54 -4.11 -16.81
CA THR A 105 14.77 -5.02 -17.93
C THR A 105 15.86 -4.49 -18.87
N GLY A 106 16.35 -5.33 -19.77
CA GLY A 106 17.25 -4.92 -20.85
C GLY A 106 18.68 -4.58 -20.43
N ARG A 107 19.19 -5.12 -19.32
CA ARG A 107 20.61 -4.96 -18.92
C ARG A 107 21.50 -6.09 -19.45
N ALA A 108 22.80 -5.81 -19.56
CA ALA A 108 23.85 -6.81 -19.88
C ALA A 108 23.60 -7.60 -21.19
N GLN A 109 23.25 -6.90 -22.29
CA GLN A 109 23.06 -7.47 -23.64
C GLN A 109 21.81 -8.36 -23.82
N LYS A 110 20.94 -8.50 -22.79
CA LYS A 110 19.66 -9.18 -22.94
C LYS A 110 18.60 -8.17 -23.32
N GLN A 111 17.88 -8.44 -24.38
CA GLN A 111 16.67 -7.69 -24.74
C GLN A 111 15.58 -8.02 -23.73
N GLY A 112 14.97 -6.99 -23.15
CA GLY A 112 13.83 -7.13 -22.26
C GLY A 112 12.63 -6.38 -22.83
N GLU A 113 11.44 -6.85 -22.51
CA GLU A 113 10.20 -6.27 -22.98
C GLU A 113 9.47 -5.52 -21.86
N SER A 114 8.81 -4.43 -22.22
CA SER A 114 7.96 -3.68 -21.31
C SER A 114 6.55 -3.58 -21.86
N ILE A 115 5.57 -3.96 -21.04
CA ILE A 115 4.15 -3.91 -21.37
C ILE A 115 3.47 -2.89 -20.46
N LEU A 116 2.77 -1.93 -21.04
CA LEU A 116 1.96 -0.96 -20.33
C LEU A 116 0.47 -1.25 -20.53
N LEU A 117 -0.23 -1.59 -19.44
CA LEU A 117 -1.68 -1.66 -19.44
C LEU A 117 -2.21 -0.26 -19.10
N SER A 118 -2.90 0.36 -20.04
CA SER A 118 -3.39 1.73 -19.87
C SER A 118 -4.89 1.78 -20.11
N THR A 119 -5.60 2.43 -19.22
CA THR A 119 -7.03 2.72 -19.38
C THR A 119 -7.25 4.05 -20.09
N LYS A 120 -8.48 4.27 -20.59
CA LYS A 120 -8.84 5.58 -21.20
C LYS A 120 -8.63 6.77 -20.25
N LYS A 121 -8.76 6.56 -18.94
CA LYS A 121 -8.54 7.60 -17.92
C LYS A 121 -7.06 7.96 -17.74
N GLU A 122 -6.18 7.02 -18.04
CA GLU A 122 -4.73 7.17 -17.88
C GLU A 122 -4.03 7.63 -19.16
N GLN A 123 -4.79 7.89 -20.22
CA GLN A 123 -4.24 8.28 -21.52
C GLN A 123 -3.37 9.54 -21.46
N GLU A 124 -3.73 10.51 -20.62
CA GLU A 124 -2.93 11.73 -20.44
C GLU A 124 -1.55 11.41 -19.86
N PHE A 125 -1.47 10.50 -18.89
CA PHE A 125 -0.19 10.07 -18.31
C PHE A 125 0.67 9.32 -19.34
N ARG A 126 0.04 8.45 -20.18
CA ARG A 126 0.74 7.77 -21.27
C ARG A 126 1.38 8.80 -22.22
N ILE A 127 0.63 9.80 -22.67
CA ILE A 127 1.15 10.86 -23.55
C ILE A 127 2.31 11.63 -22.90
N GLN A 128 2.23 11.90 -21.58
CA GLN A 128 3.34 12.55 -20.87
C GLN A 128 4.59 11.66 -20.83
N ILE A 129 4.43 10.36 -20.63
CA ILE A 129 5.52 9.38 -20.66
C ILE A 129 6.18 9.35 -22.05
N GLU A 130 5.39 9.27 -23.13
CA GLU A 130 5.87 9.26 -24.50
C GLU A 130 6.68 10.54 -24.83
N ARG A 131 6.17 11.70 -24.41
CA ARG A 131 6.90 12.98 -24.55
C ARG A 131 8.21 13.00 -23.77
N TYR A 132 8.18 12.49 -22.54
CA TYR A 132 9.37 12.45 -21.69
C TYR A 132 10.46 11.52 -22.25
N MET A 133 10.07 10.40 -22.83
CA MET A 133 10.99 9.45 -23.47
C MET A 133 11.40 9.88 -24.88
N ASN A 134 10.69 10.83 -25.47
CA ASN A 134 10.78 11.13 -26.89
C ASN A 134 10.61 9.87 -27.79
N PHE A 135 9.72 8.99 -27.37
CA PHE A 135 9.44 7.71 -27.99
C PHE A 135 7.97 7.37 -27.85
N GLU A 136 7.32 6.94 -28.95
CA GLU A 136 5.92 6.55 -28.97
C GLU A 136 5.79 5.07 -28.57
N ILE A 137 4.88 4.79 -27.61
CA ILE A 137 4.62 3.42 -27.15
C ILE A 137 3.68 2.77 -28.17
N GLN A 138 4.15 1.66 -28.78
CA GLN A 138 3.35 0.91 -29.73
C GLN A 138 2.08 0.37 -29.07
N VAL A 139 0.92 0.68 -29.66
CA VAL A 139 -0.36 0.16 -29.19
C VAL A 139 -0.61 -1.21 -29.82
N CYS A 140 -0.83 -2.22 -28.99
CA CYS A 140 -1.20 -3.55 -29.43
C CYS A 140 -2.73 -3.68 -29.49
N GLU A 141 -3.21 -4.47 -30.44
CA GLU A 141 -4.64 -4.81 -30.52
C GLU A 141 -5.05 -5.71 -29.34
N TRP A 142 -6.31 -5.59 -28.95
CA TRP A 142 -6.86 -6.43 -27.88
C TRP A 142 -7.02 -7.87 -28.38
N PRO A 143 -6.51 -8.87 -27.64
CA PRO A 143 -6.68 -10.28 -28.06
C PRO A 143 -8.16 -10.67 -28.09
N SER A 144 -8.58 -11.32 -29.18
CA SER A 144 -9.97 -11.75 -29.38
C SER A 144 -10.43 -12.79 -28.34
N GLU A 145 -9.48 -13.53 -27.77
CA GLU A 145 -9.70 -14.58 -26.78
C GLU A 145 -9.98 -14.05 -25.37
N VAL A 146 -9.78 -12.74 -25.16
CA VAL A 146 -9.92 -12.12 -23.83
C VAL A 146 -11.22 -11.34 -23.73
N ASP A 147 -12.15 -11.87 -22.96
CA ASP A 147 -13.41 -11.17 -22.68
C ASP A 147 -13.16 -9.92 -21.82
N ILE A 148 -13.79 -8.82 -22.23
CA ILE A 148 -13.80 -7.57 -21.47
C ILE A 148 -14.85 -7.69 -20.37
N SER A 149 -14.41 -7.81 -19.12
CA SER A 149 -15.32 -7.76 -17.96
C SER A 149 -15.78 -6.32 -17.71
N ASN A 150 -17.08 -6.15 -17.54
CA ASN A 150 -17.68 -4.90 -17.10
C ASN A 150 -17.74 -4.78 -15.56
N GLU A 151 -17.21 -5.76 -14.84
CA GLU A 151 -17.13 -5.71 -13.37
C GLU A 151 -16.11 -4.67 -12.92
N LEU A 152 -16.62 -3.64 -12.26
CA LEU A 152 -15.77 -2.61 -11.66
C LEU A 152 -15.01 -3.18 -10.46
N MET A 153 -13.72 -2.91 -10.41
CA MET A 153 -12.94 -3.15 -9.20
C MET A 153 -13.55 -2.40 -8.02
N PRO A 154 -13.44 -2.91 -6.78
CA PRO A 154 -14.02 -2.22 -5.61
C PRO A 154 -13.56 -0.76 -5.46
N GLU A 155 -12.34 -0.43 -5.93
CA GLU A 155 -11.80 0.92 -5.96
C GLU A 155 -12.47 1.82 -7.01
N GLU A 156 -12.94 1.24 -8.09
CA GLU A 156 -13.65 1.95 -9.17
C GLU A 156 -15.14 2.12 -8.88
N ARG A 157 -15.66 1.34 -7.94
CA ARG A 157 -17.05 1.48 -7.50
C ARG A 157 -17.20 2.84 -6.84
N LYS A 158 -18.17 3.62 -7.30
CA LYS A 158 -18.51 4.90 -6.63
C LYS A 158 -18.75 4.62 -5.16
N ALA A 159 -18.07 5.36 -4.27
CA ALA A 159 -18.33 5.27 -2.84
C ALA A 159 -19.83 5.41 -2.61
N VAL A 160 -20.45 4.37 -2.05
CA VAL A 160 -21.85 4.42 -1.69
C VAL A 160 -21.95 5.54 -0.66
N LYS A 161 -22.63 6.65 -1.00
CA LYS A 161 -22.92 7.69 -0.02
C LYS A 161 -23.54 6.98 1.16
N GLU A 162 -22.90 7.07 2.33
CA GLU A 162 -23.45 6.50 3.55
C GLU A 162 -24.93 6.89 3.62
N ARG A 163 -25.80 5.88 3.67
CA ARG A 163 -27.22 6.14 3.90
C ARG A 163 -27.31 7.02 5.12
N TYR A 164 -28.10 8.08 5.02
CA TYR A 164 -28.36 9.01 6.10
C TYR A 164 -28.49 8.25 7.43
N ASN A 165 -27.52 8.45 8.30
CA ASN A 165 -27.58 7.91 9.66
C ASN A 165 -28.31 8.96 10.52
N PRO A 166 -29.58 8.74 10.89
CA PRO A 166 -30.35 9.68 11.68
C PRO A 166 -29.73 9.94 13.05
N ASN A 167 -28.85 9.05 13.51
CA ASN A 167 -28.11 9.19 14.76
C ASN A 167 -26.76 9.89 14.61
N LYS A 168 -26.31 10.20 13.38
CA LYS A 168 -25.14 11.05 13.17
C LYS A 168 -25.55 12.45 13.63
N LYS A 169 -25.17 12.81 14.87
CA LYS A 169 -25.34 14.18 15.35
C LYS A 169 -24.78 15.09 14.25
N LYS A 170 -25.63 15.97 13.71
CA LYS A 170 -25.17 17.07 12.87
C LYS A 170 -24.08 17.76 13.69
N ASN A 171 -22.83 17.67 13.25
CA ASN A 171 -21.89 18.70 13.62
C ASN A 171 -22.45 19.95 12.94
N ASP A 172 -23.30 20.68 13.66
CA ASP A 172 -23.60 22.04 13.27
C ASP A 172 -22.23 22.71 13.16
N ASP A 173 -22.02 23.46 12.09
CA ASP A 173 -20.78 24.22 11.82
C ASP A 173 -20.54 25.34 12.83
N VAL A 174 -21.14 25.27 13.99
CA VAL A 174 -20.78 26.05 15.15
C VAL A 174 -19.46 25.42 15.66
N PRO A 175 -18.35 26.16 15.66
CA PRO A 175 -17.11 25.67 16.25
C PRO A 175 -17.45 25.24 17.67
N GLY A 176 -17.43 23.93 17.89
CA GLY A 176 -17.62 23.36 19.22
C GLY A 176 -16.65 24.03 20.18
N PRO A 177 -16.96 24.07 21.48
CA PRO A 177 -16.06 24.67 22.46
C PRO A 177 -14.67 24.12 22.21
N ALA A 178 -13.68 25.02 22.12
CA ALA A 178 -12.31 24.67 21.78
C ALA A 178 -11.91 23.43 22.55
N PHE A 179 -11.16 22.53 21.92
CA PHE A 179 -10.76 21.21 22.44
C PHE A 179 -10.25 21.24 23.91
N HIS A 180 -9.94 22.42 24.42
CA HIS A 180 -9.45 22.69 25.78
C HIS A 180 -10.51 23.21 26.76
N GLU A 181 -11.72 23.52 26.33
CA GLU A 181 -12.79 23.91 27.26
C GLU A 181 -13.36 22.69 27.97
N LYS A 182 -12.83 22.46 29.15
CA LYS A 182 -13.34 21.42 30.02
C LYS A 182 -14.65 21.89 30.66
N LYS A 183 -15.67 21.03 30.65
CA LYS A 183 -16.88 21.25 31.45
C LYS A 183 -16.50 21.66 32.87
N GLU A 184 -17.24 22.54 33.52
CA GLU A 184 -16.93 23.07 34.85
C GLU A 184 -16.61 22.00 35.89
N LYS A 185 -17.34 20.88 35.89
CA LYS A 185 -17.06 19.72 36.75
C LYS A 185 -15.69 19.07 36.51
N ASN A 186 -15.06 19.36 35.36
CA ASN A 186 -13.76 18.81 34.97
C ASN A 186 -12.67 19.89 34.93
N LYS A 187 -13.00 21.13 35.23
CA LYS A 187 -12.02 22.21 35.45
C LYS A 187 -11.23 21.86 36.70
N LYS A 188 -10.07 21.27 36.53
CA LYS A 188 -9.12 21.16 37.64
C LYS A 188 -8.57 22.54 37.88
N VAL A 189 -9.01 23.18 38.96
CA VAL A 189 -8.39 24.41 39.43
C VAL A 189 -6.95 24.05 39.80
N ASN A 190 -5.99 24.56 39.04
CA ASN A 190 -4.58 24.35 39.30
C ASN A 190 -4.18 25.28 40.48
N LEU A 191 -4.33 24.81 41.68
CA LEU A 191 -4.00 25.54 42.93
C LEU A 191 -2.48 25.54 43.19
N GLY A 192 -1.64 25.43 42.15
CA GLY A 192 -0.21 25.58 42.28
C GLY A 192 0.50 24.47 43.10
N GLY A 193 -0.12 23.30 43.18
CA GLY A 193 0.44 22.18 43.94
C GLY A 193 0.72 20.94 43.10
N SER A 194 1.77 20.21 43.38
CA SER A 194 2.04 18.93 42.75
C SER A 194 0.84 17.99 42.95
N TYR A 195 0.46 17.25 41.89
CA TYR A 195 -0.60 16.22 41.92
C TYR A 195 -0.52 15.30 43.14
N LYS A 196 0.69 14.97 43.60
CA LYS A 196 0.94 14.20 44.82
C LYS A 196 0.43 14.88 46.09
N ARG A 197 0.53 16.20 46.20
CA ARG A 197 0.00 16.95 47.38
C ARG A 197 -1.51 16.98 47.40
N THR A 198 -2.13 17.12 46.24
CA THR A 198 -3.60 17.13 46.08
C THR A 198 -4.19 15.77 46.43
N ILE A 199 -3.57 14.69 45.98
CA ILE A 199 -3.97 13.30 46.30
C ILE A 199 -3.72 13.01 47.79
N GLY A 200 -2.58 13.44 48.37
CA GLY A 200 -2.27 13.26 49.79
C GLY A 200 -3.26 13.95 50.71
N LYS A 201 -3.82 15.11 50.31
CA LYS A 201 -4.89 15.81 51.07
C LYS A 201 -6.24 15.10 50.94
N LYS A 202 -6.57 14.56 49.76
CA LYS A 202 -7.86 13.91 49.47
C LYS A 202 -7.96 12.50 50.02
N TYR A 203 -6.86 11.79 50.13
CA TYR A 203 -6.81 10.41 50.57
C TYR A 203 -5.84 10.25 51.74
N LYS A 204 -6.34 10.33 52.96
CA LYS A 204 -5.56 10.15 54.19
C LYS A 204 -5.00 8.76 54.42
N LYS A 205 -5.38 7.75 53.62
CA LYS A 205 -4.94 6.34 53.71
C LYS A 205 -4.28 5.91 52.41
N SER A 206 -3.18 5.20 52.47
CA SER A 206 -2.54 4.51 51.36
C SER A 206 -3.48 3.48 50.73
N LYS A 207 -3.66 3.51 49.42
CA LYS A 207 -4.67 2.71 48.72
C LYS A 207 -4.18 1.38 48.19
N THR A 208 -2.88 1.20 48.01
CA THR A 208 -2.35 -0.02 47.38
C THR A 208 -1.07 -0.46 48.12
N ARG A 209 -0.77 -1.77 47.96
CA ARG A 209 0.43 -2.40 48.56
C ARG A 209 1.76 -1.83 48.05
N GLY A 210 1.76 -1.19 46.89
CA GLY A 210 2.91 -0.51 46.26
C GLY A 210 3.08 0.95 46.67
N ASP A 211 2.16 1.52 47.43
CA ASP A 211 2.27 2.89 47.91
C ASP A 211 3.36 2.96 49.01
N LYS A 212 4.37 3.83 48.85
CA LYS A 212 5.47 4.02 49.80
C LYS A 212 4.98 4.31 51.22
N ASN A 213 3.80 4.84 51.41
CA ASN A 213 3.20 5.13 52.71
C ASN A 213 2.52 3.90 53.34
N PHE A 214 2.19 2.85 52.58
CA PHE A 214 1.62 1.62 53.10
C PHE A 214 2.58 0.87 54.00
N ASN A 215 3.86 0.84 53.65
CA ASN A 215 4.89 0.12 54.41
C ASN A 215 5.42 0.93 55.59
N ARG A 216 5.26 2.26 55.61
CA ARG A 216 5.73 3.11 56.72
C ARG A 216 4.92 2.96 58.00
N LYS A 217 3.66 2.54 57.93
CA LYS A 217 2.77 2.34 59.07
C LYS A 217 2.94 0.99 59.78
N LYS A 218 3.68 0.04 59.18
CA LYS A 218 3.97 -1.26 59.83
C LYS A 218 5.24 -1.26 60.70
N ARG A 219 5.91 -0.12 60.84
CA ARG A 219 7.15 0.03 61.62
C ARG A 219 6.97 0.91 62.84
N LYS A 220 5.80 0.88 63.49
CA LYS A 220 5.60 1.40 64.84
C LYS A 220 4.90 0.35 65.65
#